data_c58ad49688f71c9f780fd6e33c2aae64
#
_entry.id   c58ad49688f71c9f780fd6e33c2aae64
#
_cell.length_a   1.000
_cell.length_b   1.000
_cell.length_c   1.000
_cell.angle_alpha   90.00
_cell.angle_beta   90.00
_cell.angle_gamma   90.00
#
_symmetry.space_group_name_H-M   'P 1'
#
loop_
_entity.id
_entity.type
_entity.pdbx_description
1 polymer ?
#
loop_
_entity_poly.entity_id
_entity_poly.type
_entity_poly.pdbx_seq_one_letter_code
_entity_poly.pdbx_strand_id
1 'polypeptide(L)'
;MELNCKTAEKELEWAGRLNPGRWIEHSRFVALACKNIAAQCEDLSSDRAYCYELLHDIGRYAGVTSEKHLIDGYRFCMERGWEKAAQICITHAFMIQDIKTSIGTFDMSEEDYRFMEGFIRGAAYDDYDRLVQLCDALALPTGFCLLEKRFVDVALRYGTPPFTVDRWRKTLEIKEMFERKIGGPIYKLLPGVIENSFR
;
A
#
# COMPACT_ATOMS: atom_id res chain seq x y z
N MET A 1 4.29 21.08 -8.01
CA MET A 1 3.71 20.51 -9.25
C MET A 1 2.64 19.53 -8.84
N GLU A 2 1.48 19.57 -9.46
CA GLU A 2 0.40 18.63 -9.09
C GLU A 2 0.77 17.20 -9.50
N LEU A 3 0.53 16.24 -8.62
CA LEU A 3 0.74 14.82 -8.88
C LEU A 3 -0.31 14.33 -9.89
N ASN A 4 0.15 13.74 -10.97
CA ASN A 4 -0.66 13.08 -11.98
C ASN A 4 -0.04 11.75 -12.40
N CYS A 5 -0.81 10.90 -13.11
CA CYS A 5 -0.38 9.54 -13.45
C CYS A 5 0.95 9.52 -14.23
N LYS A 6 1.13 10.45 -15.18
CA LYS A 6 2.39 10.53 -15.95
C LYS A 6 3.59 10.87 -15.08
N THR A 7 3.40 11.75 -14.10
CA THR A 7 4.46 12.10 -13.14
C THR A 7 4.76 10.92 -12.22
N ALA A 8 3.73 10.27 -11.66
CA ALA A 8 3.90 9.11 -10.78
C ALA A 8 4.65 7.96 -11.48
N GLU A 9 4.28 7.65 -12.74
CA GLU A 9 4.98 6.63 -13.54
C GLU A 9 6.47 6.97 -13.75
N LYS A 10 6.79 8.20 -14.07
CA LYS A 10 8.19 8.65 -14.25
C LYS A 10 9.00 8.52 -12.97
N GLU A 11 8.39 8.87 -11.82
CA GLU A 11 9.08 8.74 -10.53
C GLU A 11 9.28 7.27 -10.15
N LEU A 12 8.30 6.41 -10.39
CA LEU A 12 8.45 4.97 -10.17
C LEU A 12 9.56 4.39 -11.07
N GLU A 13 9.59 4.75 -12.35
CA GLU A 13 10.64 4.33 -13.28
C GLU A 13 12.03 4.83 -12.85
N TRP A 14 12.12 6.09 -12.41
CA TRP A 14 13.36 6.65 -11.88
C TRP A 14 13.84 5.90 -10.64
N ALA A 15 12.95 5.68 -9.68
CA ALA A 15 13.24 4.95 -8.46
C ALA A 15 13.66 3.49 -8.73
N GLY A 16 13.00 2.85 -9.70
CA GLY A 16 13.34 1.51 -10.14
C GLY A 16 14.70 1.38 -10.81
N ARG A 17 15.23 2.44 -11.42
CA ARG A 17 16.61 2.46 -11.91
C ARG A 17 17.64 2.58 -10.80
N LEU A 18 17.30 3.24 -9.69
CA LEU A 18 18.20 3.38 -8.53
C LEU A 18 18.27 2.09 -7.70
N ASN A 19 17.14 1.44 -7.50
CA ASN A 19 17.06 0.18 -6.75
C ASN A 19 16.12 -0.81 -7.48
N PRO A 20 16.60 -1.54 -8.48
CA PRO A 20 15.81 -2.51 -9.22
C PRO A 20 15.29 -3.63 -8.31
N GLY A 21 14.01 -3.98 -8.43
CA GLY A 21 13.43 -5.03 -7.62
C GLY A 21 11.97 -5.34 -7.98
N ARG A 22 11.46 -6.43 -7.41
CA ARG A 22 10.08 -6.89 -7.64
C ARG A 22 9.02 -5.94 -7.08
N TRP A 23 9.40 -5.00 -6.23
CA TRP A 23 8.53 -3.98 -5.67
C TRP A 23 7.93 -3.06 -6.75
N ILE A 24 8.66 -2.83 -7.85
CA ILE A 24 8.20 -2.00 -8.96
C ILE A 24 6.94 -2.59 -9.62
N GLU A 25 6.99 -3.86 -9.99
CA GLU A 25 5.84 -4.56 -10.56
C GLU A 25 4.71 -4.73 -9.53
N HIS A 26 5.06 -4.97 -8.27
CA HIS A 26 4.09 -4.97 -7.18
C HIS A 26 3.34 -3.62 -7.11
N SER A 27 4.05 -2.49 -7.06
CA SER A 27 3.42 -1.16 -7.03
C SER A 27 2.49 -0.92 -8.22
N ARG A 28 2.84 -1.40 -9.42
CA ARG A 28 1.97 -1.32 -10.59
C ARG A 28 0.68 -2.11 -10.44
N PHE A 29 0.76 -3.34 -9.90
CA PHE A 29 -0.45 -4.13 -9.65
C PHE A 29 -1.30 -3.54 -8.53
N VAL A 30 -0.69 -3.04 -7.46
CA VAL A 30 -1.42 -2.34 -6.40
C VAL A 30 -2.16 -1.12 -6.97
N ALA A 31 -1.47 -0.29 -7.74
CA ALA A 31 -2.06 0.88 -8.39
C ALA A 31 -3.22 0.51 -9.34
N LEU A 32 -3.08 -0.56 -10.11
CA LEU A 32 -4.13 -1.05 -10.98
C LEU A 32 -5.35 -1.56 -10.20
N ALA A 33 -5.14 -2.27 -9.09
CA ALA A 33 -6.23 -2.68 -8.20
C ALA A 33 -7.00 -1.48 -7.66
N CYS A 34 -6.28 -0.47 -7.15
CA CYS A 34 -6.87 0.76 -6.63
C CYS A 34 -7.66 1.52 -7.70
N LYS A 35 -7.10 1.64 -8.90
CA LYS A 35 -7.78 2.25 -10.04
C LYS A 35 -9.09 1.55 -10.36
N ASN A 36 -9.07 0.22 -10.46
CA ASN A 36 -10.24 -0.58 -10.82
C ASN A 36 -11.34 -0.50 -9.76
N ILE A 37 -10.99 -0.54 -8.47
CA ILE A 37 -11.95 -0.45 -7.39
C ILE A 37 -12.49 0.99 -7.27
N ALA A 38 -11.61 2.00 -7.28
CA ALA A 38 -12.02 3.40 -7.22
C ALA A 38 -12.94 3.82 -8.37
N ALA A 39 -12.76 3.24 -9.57
CA ALA A 39 -13.62 3.51 -10.73
C ALA A 39 -15.07 3.06 -10.51
N GLN A 40 -15.37 2.24 -9.51
CA GLN A 40 -16.71 1.82 -9.13
C GLN A 40 -17.25 2.56 -7.88
N CYS A 41 -16.42 3.45 -7.29
CA CYS A 41 -16.80 4.25 -6.13
C CYS A 41 -17.16 5.68 -6.57
N GLU A 42 -18.32 6.19 -6.19
CA GLU A 42 -18.79 7.53 -6.58
C GLU A 42 -17.94 8.66 -5.96
N ASP A 43 -17.35 8.41 -4.80
CA ASP A 43 -16.62 9.37 -3.98
C ASP A 43 -15.09 9.31 -4.15
N LEU A 44 -14.59 8.48 -5.06
CA LEU A 44 -13.16 8.33 -5.33
C LEU A 44 -12.79 8.65 -6.79
N SER A 45 -11.65 9.29 -6.97
CA SER A 45 -11.03 9.44 -8.29
C SER A 45 -10.10 8.27 -8.57
N SER A 46 -10.40 7.51 -9.63
CA SER A 46 -9.58 6.38 -10.08
C SER A 46 -8.15 6.80 -10.46
N ASP A 47 -7.98 7.99 -11.05
CA ASP A 47 -6.66 8.50 -11.41
C ASP A 47 -5.86 8.92 -10.16
N ARG A 48 -6.50 9.54 -9.16
CA ARG A 48 -5.81 9.84 -7.90
C ARG A 48 -5.44 8.58 -7.14
N ALA A 49 -6.35 7.61 -7.06
CA ALA A 49 -6.07 6.31 -6.45
C ALA A 49 -4.87 5.64 -7.12
N TYR A 50 -4.84 5.60 -8.46
CA TYR A 50 -3.71 5.06 -9.21
C TYR A 50 -2.39 5.76 -8.90
N CYS A 51 -2.37 7.10 -8.90
CA CYS A 51 -1.16 7.89 -8.67
C CYS A 51 -0.59 7.69 -7.26
N TYR A 52 -1.46 7.70 -6.25
CA TYR A 52 -1.03 7.53 -4.85
C TYR A 52 -0.38 6.16 -4.64
N GLU A 53 -0.98 5.12 -5.26
CA GLU A 53 -0.52 3.76 -5.13
C GLU A 53 0.79 3.46 -5.85
N LEU A 54 1.01 4.05 -7.00
CA LEU A 54 2.31 3.92 -7.67
C LEU A 54 3.47 4.37 -6.78
N LEU A 55 3.18 5.26 -5.82
CA LEU A 55 4.18 5.88 -4.95
C LEU A 55 4.19 5.32 -3.52
N HIS A 56 3.29 4.38 -3.15
CA HIS A 56 3.23 3.91 -1.75
C HIS A 56 4.57 3.34 -1.25
N ASP A 57 5.29 2.64 -2.10
CA ASP A 57 6.59 2.01 -1.85
C ASP A 57 7.78 2.81 -2.44
N ILE A 58 7.56 4.06 -2.85
CA ILE A 58 8.58 4.86 -3.57
C ILE A 58 9.88 5.00 -2.79
N GLY A 59 9.84 5.03 -1.46
CA GLY A 59 11.02 5.14 -0.61
C GLY A 59 12.04 4.01 -0.76
N ARG A 60 11.66 2.91 -1.41
CA ARG A 60 12.60 1.84 -1.79
C ARG A 60 13.66 2.28 -2.79
N TYR A 61 13.54 3.47 -3.39
CA TYR A 61 14.62 4.05 -4.20
C TYR A 61 15.93 4.19 -3.42
N ALA A 62 15.85 4.38 -2.10
CA ALA A 62 17.01 4.58 -1.23
C ALA A 62 17.81 3.29 -0.95
N GLY A 63 17.31 2.12 -1.34
CA GLY A 63 17.98 0.83 -1.20
C GLY A 63 17.11 -0.26 -0.60
N VAL A 64 17.74 -1.38 -0.27
CA VAL A 64 17.10 -2.53 0.36
C VAL A 64 16.95 -2.26 1.87
N THR A 65 15.75 -1.88 2.29
CA THR A 65 15.40 -1.57 3.67
C THR A 65 14.15 -2.34 4.09
N SER A 66 13.89 -2.41 5.41
CA SER A 66 12.62 -2.90 5.94
C SER A 66 11.62 -1.74 6.08
N GLU A 67 11.28 -1.29 7.30
CA GLU A 67 10.28 -0.21 7.49
C GLU A 67 10.82 1.20 7.16
N LYS A 68 12.13 1.36 7.00
CA LYS A 68 12.73 2.67 6.65
C LYS A 68 12.20 3.24 5.33
N HIS A 69 11.81 2.40 4.37
CA HIS A 69 11.24 2.88 3.10
C HIS A 69 9.98 3.73 3.29
N LEU A 70 9.22 3.54 4.38
CA LEU A 70 8.01 4.29 4.68
C LEU A 70 8.34 5.78 4.89
N ILE A 71 9.35 6.05 5.73
CA ILE A 71 9.77 7.44 6.02
C ILE A 71 10.54 8.06 4.85
N ASP A 72 11.33 7.27 4.12
CA ASP A 72 12.03 7.75 2.93
C ASP A 72 11.02 8.14 1.84
N GLY A 73 9.95 7.36 1.66
CA GLY A 73 8.84 7.67 0.74
C GLY A 73 8.04 8.90 1.18
N TYR A 74 7.76 9.02 2.48
CA TYR A 74 7.12 10.20 3.04
C TYR A 74 7.91 11.48 2.71
N ARG A 75 9.21 11.50 3.00
CA ARG A 75 10.08 12.65 2.73
C ARG A 75 10.15 12.97 1.25
N PHE A 76 10.32 11.95 0.42
CA PHE A 76 10.35 12.08 -1.03
C PHE A 76 9.11 12.78 -1.59
N CYS A 77 7.92 12.39 -1.11
CA CYS A 77 6.66 12.99 -1.54
C CYS A 77 6.45 14.39 -0.95
N MET A 78 6.82 14.61 0.32
CA MET A 78 6.72 15.94 0.96
C MET A 78 7.58 16.99 0.27
N GLU A 79 8.81 16.65 -0.14
CA GLU A 79 9.71 17.55 -0.89
C GLU A 79 9.10 18.00 -2.23
N ARG A 80 8.16 17.23 -2.76
CA ARG A 80 7.46 17.54 -4.02
C ARG A 80 6.09 18.19 -3.82
N GLY A 81 5.67 18.39 -2.57
CA GLY A 81 4.36 18.93 -2.21
C GLY A 81 3.20 17.96 -2.46
N TRP A 82 3.47 16.64 -2.39
CA TRP A 82 2.47 15.59 -2.57
C TRP A 82 2.02 15.00 -1.23
N GLU A 83 1.40 15.84 -0.42
CA GLU A 83 1.06 15.54 0.97
C GLU A 83 0.26 14.25 1.14
N LYS A 84 -0.75 14.01 0.26
CA LYS A 84 -1.55 12.77 0.36
C LYS A 84 -0.74 11.52 0.00
N ALA A 85 0.10 11.58 -1.03
CA ALA A 85 1.00 10.47 -1.36
C ALA A 85 2.02 10.24 -0.24
N ALA A 86 2.53 11.32 0.38
CA ALA A 86 3.41 11.22 1.54
C ALA A 86 2.73 10.50 2.71
N GLN A 87 1.50 10.89 3.06
CA GLN A 87 0.72 10.19 4.09
C GLN A 87 0.61 8.70 3.76
N ILE A 88 0.25 8.35 2.54
CA ILE A 88 0.07 6.98 2.09
C ILE A 88 1.37 6.17 2.19
N CYS A 89 2.53 6.75 1.90
CA CYS A 89 3.82 6.06 2.10
C CYS A 89 3.99 5.51 3.52
N ILE A 90 3.42 6.16 4.54
CA ILE A 90 3.43 5.64 5.92
C ILE A 90 2.21 4.77 6.19
N THR A 91 1.01 5.26 5.87
CA THR A 91 -0.24 4.65 6.35
C THR A 91 -0.58 3.31 5.70
N HIS A 92 -0.05 3.02 4.50
CA HIS A 92 -0.35 1.77 3.81
C HIS A 92 0.05 0.52 4.61
N ALA A 93 1.12 0.59 5.39
CA ALA A 93 1.58 -0.52 6.21
C ALA A 93 0.79 -0.70 7.53
N PHE A 94 0.00 0.32 7.94
CA PHE A 94 -0.67 0.37 9.24
C PHE A 94 -2.19 0.46 9.14
N MET A 95 -2.85 -0.65 8.79
CA MET A 95 -4.31 -0.75 8.81
C MET A 95 -4.91 -0.59 10.23
N ILE A 96 -4.13 -0.90 11.27
CA ILE A 96 -4.35 -0.55 12.68
C ILE A 96 -3.41 0.61 13.00
N GLN A 97 -3.94 1.70 13.60
CA GLN A 97 -3.17 2.92 13.89
C GLN A 97 -2.29 2.76 15.14
N ASP A 98 -1.48 1.71 15.15
CA ASP A 98 -0.48 1.43 16.17
C ASP A 98 0.80 0.94 15.50
N ILE A 99 1.91 1.65 15.70
CA ILE A 99 3.22 1.33 15.14
C ILE A 99 3.68 -0.08 15.53
N LYS A 100 3.24 -0.58 16.70
CA LYS A 100 3.56 -1.92 17.20
C LYS A 100 2.93 -3.05 16.39
N THR A 101 2.02 -2.74 15.48
CA THR A 101 1.41 -3.71 14.59
C THR A 101 2.15 -3.90 13.27
N SER A 102 3.35 -3.32 13.09
CA SER A 102 4.22 -3.62 11.97
C SER A 102 4.74 -5.06 12.03
N ILE A 103 4.87 -5.67 10.86
CA ILE A 103 5.52 -6.97 10.69
C ILE A 103 6.98 -6.87 10.27
N GLY A 104 7.41 -5.68 9.86
CA GLY A 104 8.79 -5.40 9.46
C GLY A 104 9.68 -5.00 10.65
N THR A 105 10.96 -4.83 10.36
CA THR A 105 11.95 -4.32 11.31
C THR A 105 12.12 -2.81 11.14
N PHE A 106 12.10 -2.06 12.22
CA PHE A 106 12.37 -0.62 12.19
C PHE A 106 13.87 -0.35 12.07
N ASP A 107 14.37 -0.35 10.83
CA ASP A 107 15.75 -0.11 10.43
C ASP A 107 16.04 1.39 10.20
N MET A 108 15.56 2.23 11.10
CA MET A 108 15.63 3.69 11.03
C MET A 108 16.14 4.30 12.36
N SER A 109 16.38 5.62 12.37
CA SER A 109 16.76 6.33 13.58
C SER A 109 15.61 6.35 14.61
N GLU A 110 15.96 6.56 15.89
CA GLU A 110 14.95 6.71 16.93
C GLU A 110 14.07 7.96 16.73
N GLU A 111 14.63 9.01 16.15
CA GLU A 111 13.89 10.21 15.77
C GLU A 111 12.80 9.89 14.72
N ASP A 112 13.16 9.15 13.67
CA ASP A 112 12.24 8.72 12.62
C ASP A 112 11.15 7.80 13.17
N TYR A 113 11.52 6.87 14.06
CA TYR A 113 10.57 6.00 14.73
C TYR A 113 9.52 6.80 15.53
N ARG A 114 9.97 7.76 16.35
CA ARG A 114 9.08 8.62 17.15
C ARG A 114 8.19 9.50 16.25
N PHE A 115 8.74 10.01 15.17
CA PHE A 115 7.96 10.75 14.19
C PHE A 115 6.85 9.88 13.61
N MET A 116 7.18 8.68 13.13
CA MET A 116 6.20 7.75 12.56
C MET A 116 5.15 7.32 13.58
N GLU A 117 5.53 7.03 14.83
CA GLU A 117 4.59 6.68 15.90
C GLU A 117 3.57 7.80 16.14
N GLY A 118 4.04 9.04 16.25
CA GLY A 118 3.17 10.20 16.39
C GLY A 118 2.28 10.42 15.18
N PHE A 119 2.84 10.27 13.97
CA PHE A 119 2.12 10.40 12.71
C PHE A 119 0.99 9.37 12.58
N ILE A 120 1.28 8.09 12.76
CA ILE A 120 0.29 7.00 12.65
C ILE A 120 -0.85 7.21 13.64
N ARG A 121 -0.54 7.61 14.88
CA ARG A 121 -1.54 7.85 15.92
C ARG A 121 -2.45 9.03 15.60
N GLY A 122 -1.92 10.10 14.98
CA GLY A 122 -2.64 11.34 14.69
C GLY A 122 -3.26 11.43 13.30
N ALA A 123 -2.88 10.57 12.36
CA ALA A 123 -3.34 10.65 10.98
C ALA A 123 -4.83 10.34 10.85
N ALA A 124 -5.55 11.20 10.12
CA ALA A 124 -6.93 10.91 9.71
C ALA A 124 -6.89 10.05 8.44
N TYR A 125 -7.24 8.78 8.57
CA TYR A 125 -7.33 7.86 7.43
C TYR A 125 -8.63 8.09 6.67
N ASP A 126 -8.51 8.41 5.39
CA ASP A 126 -9.64 8.46 4.46
C ASP A 126 -9.76 7.18 3.62
N ASP A 127 -10.68 7.19 2.66
CA ASP A 127 -10.91 6.04 1.81
C ASP A 127 -9.72 5.72 0.88
N TYR A 128 -8.87 6.70 0.53
CA TYR A 128 -7.64 6.41 -0.21
C TYR A 128 -6.65 5.62 0.64
N ASP A 129 -6.44 5.99 1.93
CA ASP A 129 -5.58 5.20 2.83
C ASP A 129 -6.10 3.76 2.96
N ARG A 130 -7.42 3.59 3.13
CA ARG A 130 -8.05 2.27 3.26
C ARG A 130 -7.97 1.44 1.98
N LEU A 131 -8.18 2.08 0.84
CA LEU A 131 -8.08 1.42 -0.46
C LEU A 131 -6.66 0.88 -0.71
N VAL A 132 -5.65 1.68 -0.40
CA VAL A 132 -4.24 1.31 -0.48
C VAL A 132 -3.93 0.09 0.37
N GLN A 133 -4.30 0.14 1.65
CA GLN A 133 -4.10 -0.96 2.60
C GLN A 133 -4.71 -2.28 2.11
N LEU A 134 -5.87 -2.20 1.47
CA LEU A 134 -6.53 -3.35 0.87
C LEU A 134 -5.79 -3.85 -0.37
N CYS A 135 -5.48 -2.95 -1.29
CA CYS A 135 -4.91 -3.30 -2.59
C CYS A 135 -3.46 -3.81 -2.49
N ASP A 136 -2.67 -3.32 -1.53
CA ASP A 136 -1.35 -3.89 -1.22
C ASP A 136 -1.46 -5.38 -0.85
N ALA A 137 -2.48 -5.75 -0.09
CA ALA A 137 -2.74 -7.14 0.25
C ALA A 137 -3.34 -7.98 -0.89
N LEU A 138 -3.84 -7.37 -1.96
CA LEU A 138 -4.45 -8.04 -3.13
C LEU A 138 -3.47 -8.22 -4.29
N ALA A 139 -2.23 -7.71 -4.19
CA ALA A 139 -1.26 -7.72 -5.26
C ALA A 139 0.02 -8.48 -4.89
N LEU A 140 0.54 -9.20 -5.87
CA LEU A 140 1.88 -9.77 -5.91
C LEU A 140 2.63 -9.14 -7.09
N PRO A 141 3.96 -9.26 -7.18
CA PRO A 141 4.70 -8.83 -8.36
C PRO A 141 4.31 -9.56 -9.66
N THR A 142 3.52 -10.62 -9.56
CA THR A 142 3.09 -11.47 -10.68
C THR A 142 1.62 -11.29 -11.05
N GLY A 143 0.88 -10.45 -10.35
CA GLY A 143 -0.55 -10.25 -10.56
C GLY A 143 -1.34 -10.18 -9.27
N PHE A 144 -2.67 -10.20 -9.37
CA PHE A 144 -3.56 -10.17 -8.22
C PHE A 144 -3.67 -11.53 -7.53
N CYS A 145 -3.98 -11.52 -6.24
CA CYS A 145 -4.21 -12.75 -5.47
C CYS A 145 -5.37 -12.58 -4.48
N LEU A 146 -5.89 -13.72 -4.01
CA LEU A 146 -6.83 -13.74 -2.90
C LEU A 146 -6.14 -13.30 -1.61
N LEU A 147 -6.88 -12.63 -0.71
CA LEU A 147 -6.36 -12.19 0.60
C LEU A 147 -5.83 -13.38 1.41
N GLU A 148 -6.53 -14.50 1.38
CA GLU A 148 -6.16 -15.71 2.11
C GLU A 148 -4.79 -16.23 1.67
N LYS A 149 -4.50 -16.23 0.36
CA LYS A 149 -3.16 -16.56 -0.16
C LYS A 149 -2.11 -15.58 0.37
N ARG A 150 -2.40 -14.29 0.32
CA ARG A 150 -1.48 -13.25 0.79
C ARG A 150 -1.21 -13.36 2.29
N PHE A 151 -2.25 -13.62 3.09
CA PHE A 151 -2.12 -13.80 4.54
C PHE A 151 -1.19 -14.97 4.88
N VAL A 152 -1.38 -16.10 4.22
CA VAL A 152 -0.52 -17.27 4.40
C VAL A 152 0.91 -16.99 3.94
N ASP A 153 1.10 -16.38 2.78
CA ASP A 153 2.43 -16.03 2.25
C ASP A 153 3.20 -15.09 3.19
N VAL A 154 2.53 -14.09 3.73
CA VAL A 154 3.13 -13.16 4.72
C VAL A 154 3.45 -13.88 6.02
N ALA A 155 2.54 -14.72 6.54
CA ALA A 155 2.76 -15.48 7.76
C ALA A 155 3.94 -16.47 7.64
N LEU A 156 4.11 -17.08 6.48
CA LEU A 156 5.26 -17.98 6.22
C LEU A 156 6.60 -17.24 6.17
N ARG A 157 6.62 -15.97 5.75
CA ARG A 157 7.85 -15.16 5.66
C ARG A 157 8.22 -14.48 6.99
N TYR A 158 7.24 -14.01 7.73
CA TYR A 158 7.45 -13.13 8.90
C TYR A 158 6.94 -13.72 10.22
N GLY A 159 6.34 -14.91 10.18
CA GLY A 159 5.68 -15.50 11.34
C GLY A 159 4.30 -14.92 11.63
N THR A 160 3.77 -15.28 12.79
CA THR A 160 2.43 -14.85 13.27
C THR A 160 2.52 -14.13 14.62
N PRO A 161 3.00 -12.87 14.65
CA PRO A 161 2.97 -12.08 15.87
C PRO A 161 1.55 -11.97 16.46
N PRO A 162 1.39 -11.61 17.75
CA PRO A 162 0.08 -11.60 18.43
C PRO A 162 -1.01 -10.79 17.72
N PHE A 163 -0.66 -9.72 17.02
CA PHE A 163 -1.56 -8.84 16.28
C PHE A 163 -1.95 -9.35 14.89
N THR A 164 -1.43 -10.50 14.43
CA THR A 164 -1.65 -11.01 13.07
C THR A 164 -3.13 -11.17 12.74
N VAL A 165 -3.89 -11.80 13.64
CA VAL A 165 -5.32 -12.03 13.43
C VAL A 165 -6.10 -10.71 13.38
N ASP A 166 -5.73 -9.74 14.21
CA ASP A 166 -6.39 -8.42 14.21
C ASP A 166 -6.11 -7.65 12.92
N ARG A 167 -4.90 -7.76 12.35
CA ARG A 167 -4.60 -7.22 11.02
C ARG A 167 -5.45 -7.89 9.94
N TRP A 168 -5.58 -9.22 9.96
CA TRP A 168 -6.43 -9.93 9.00
C TRP A 168 -7.90 -9.51 9.10
N ARG A 169 -8.45 -9.43 10.32
CA ARG A 169 -9.82 -8.92 10.55
C ARG A 169 -9.97 -7.52 9.97
N LYS A 170 -9.02 -6.63 10.25
CA LYS A 170 -9.07 -5.26 9.76
C LYS A 170 -9.01 -5.19 8.22
N THR A 171 -8.18 -6.01 7.59
CA THR A 171 -8.13 -6.10 6.13
C THR A 171 -9.46 -6.58 5.54
N LEU A 172 -10.08 -7.60 6.17
CA LEU A 172 -11.40 -8.11 5.75
C LEU A 172 -12.52 -7.08 5.97
N GLU A 173 -12.51 -6.33 7.07
CA GLU A 173 -13.44 -5.21 7.31
C GLU A 173 -13.31 -4.13 6.22
N ILE A 174 -12.08 -3.78 5.83
CA ILE A 174 -11.83 -2.81 4.74
C ILE A 174 -12.34 -3.38 3.41
N LYS A 175 -12.09 -4.67 3.13
CA LYS A 175 -12.64 -5.35 1.95
C LYS A 175 -14.17 -5.24 1.90
N GLU A 176 -14.86 -5.61 2.98
CA GLU A 176 -16.31 -5.53 3.08
C GLU A 176 -16.83 -4.09 2.91
N MET A 177 -16.11 -3.11 3.44
CA MET A 177 -16.44 -1.69 3.26
C MET A 177 -16.45 -1.33 1.77
N PHE A 178 -15.42 -1.70 1.01
CA PHE A 178 -15.37 -1.42 -0.43
C PHE A 178 -16.37 -2.26 -1.22
N GLU A 179 -16.61 -3.52 -0.87
CA GLU A 179 -17.64 -4.35 -1.51
C GLU A 179 -19.03 -3.78 -1.34
N ARG A 180 -19.34 -3.16 -0.20
CA ARG A 180 -20.61 -2.40 -0.01
C ARG A 180 -20.65 -1.16 -0.89
N LYS A 181 -19.54 -0.39 -1.00
CA LYS A 181 -19.50 0.81 -1.85
C LYS A 181 -19.72 0.50 -3.33
N ILE A 182 -19.14 -0.60 -3.82
CA ILE A 182 -19.22 -0.99 -5.24
C ILE A 182 -20.42 -1.90 -5.56
N GLY A 183 -21.15 -2.36 -4.55
CA GLY A 183 -22.32 -3.24 -4.72
C GLY A 183 -21.96 -4.66 -5.18
N GLY A 184 -20.76 -5.15 -4.91
CA GLY A 184 -20.34 -6.50 -5.32
C GLY A 184 -18.94 -6.89 -4.91
N PRO A 185 -18.51 -8.15 -5.21
CA PRO A 185 -17.21 -8.63 -4.80
C PRO A 185 -16.06 -7.98 -5.56
N ILE A 186 -15.04 -7.47 -4.83
CA ILE A 186 -13.87 -6.79 -5.40
C ILE A 186 -13.07 -7.68 -6.35
N TYR A 187 -13.04 -8.98 -6.13
CA TYR A 187 -12.28 -9.93 -6.96
C TYR A 187 -12.71 -9.94 -8.42
N LYS A 188 -13.95 -9.55 -8.74
CA LYS A 188 -14.41 -9.39 -10.13
C LYS A 188 -13.72 -8.24 -10.87
N LEU A 189 -13.14 -7.30 -10.13
CA LEU A 189 -12.42 -6.14 -10.68
C LEU A 189 -10.91 -6.40 -10.85
N LEU A 190 -10.44 -7.61 -10.49
CA LEU A 190 -9.02 -7.99 -10.45
C LEU A 190 -8.74 -9.12 -11.47
N PRO A 191 -8.39 -8.78 -12.72
CA PRO A 191 -8.17 -9.76 -13.78
C PRO A 191 -7.09 -10.79 -13.43
N GLY A 192 -7.36 -12.07 -13.62
CA GLY A 192 -6.41 -13.15 -13.38
C GLY A 192 -6.18 -13.48 -11.89
N VAL A 193 -7.01 -12.95 -10.96
CA VAL A 193 -6.88 -13.19 -9.52
C VAL A 193 -6.94 -14.68 -9.17
N ILE A 194 -7.80 -15.44 -9.83
CA ILE A 194 -7.96 -16.89 -9.60
C ILE A 194 -6.72 -17.63 -10.09
N GLU A 195 -6.34 -17.42 -11.36
CA GLU A 195 -5.21 -18.10 -11.99
C GLU A 195 -3.89 -17.84 -11.25
N ASN A 196 -3.68 -16.61 -10.76
CA ASN A 196 -2.46 -16.26 -10.03
C ASN A 196 -2.50 -16.73 -8.56
N SER A 197 -3.69 -16.98 -8.00
CA SER A 197 -3.82 -17.48 -6.62
C SER A 197 -3.49 -18.97 -6.49
N PHE A 198 -3.67 -19.74 -7.55
CA PHE A 198 -3.43 -21.20 -7.56
C PHE A 198 -2.10 -21.63 -8.20
N ARG A 199 -1.20 -20.68 -8.42
CA ARG A 199 0.17 -20.93 -8.93
C ARG A 199 1.20 -21.18 -7.84
#